data_84b318465a9776d8419e9e39cdcc8488
#
_entry.id   84b318465a9776d8419e9e39cdcc8488
#
_cell.length_a   1.000
_cell.length_b   1.000
_cell.length_c   1.000
_cell.angle_alpha   90.00
_cell.angle_beta   90.00
_cell.angle_gamma   90.00
#
_symmetry.space_group_name_H-M   'P 1'
#
loop_
_entity.id
_entity.type
_entity.pdbx_description
1 polymer ?
#
loop_
_entity_poly.entity_id
_entity_poly.type
_entity_poly.pdbx_seq_one_letter_code
_entity_poly.pdbx_strand_id
1 'polypeptide(L)'
;MRRETRSMSGRGQLNVFVSYSHKDSVWMERLMPLLRFPGVRVRRWNDKEIKPGLRWDNEIKAALGNMDVFIPLISVNFAVSEYISKVESTIARQRHKNGEIEVVPVLLHDPGKDECAWLMKLQRVPPGEKSWAEVFHDFQQFDMALTPIREGIKVVVERARTRKHGRIRR
;
A
#
# COMPACT_ATOMS: atom_id res chain seq x y z
N MET A 1 -42.56 16.70 1.14
CA MET A 1 -41.98 15.33 1.04
C MET A 1 -40.49 15.46 0.71
N ARG A 2 -39.62 15.48 1.71
CA ARG A 2 -38.15 15.46 1.51
C ARG A 2 -37.74 14.01 1.38
N ARG A 3 -37.25 13.61 0.19
CA ARG A 3 -36.59 12.32 0.00
C ARG A 3 -35.23 12.40 0.69
N GLU A 4 -35.07 11.70 1.78
CA GLU A 4 -33.79 11.42 2.39
C GLU A 4 -32.96 10.60 1.41
N THR A 5 -31.94 11.22 0.83
CA THR A 5 -30.88 10.52 0.13
C THR A 5 -30.06 9.74 1.16
N ARG A 6 -30.48 8.50 1.39
CA ARG A 6 -29.75 7.53 2.22
C ARG A 6 -28.37 7.35 1.59
N SER A 7 -27.37 7.93 2.24
CA SER A 7 -25.96 7.79 1.89
C SER A 7 -25.60 6.30 1.77
N MET A 8 -25.35 5.83 0.55
CA MET A 8 -24.82 4.51 0.25
C MET A 8 -23.30 4.41 0.55
N SER A 9 -22.82 5.15 1.55
CA SER A 9 -21.44 5.24 1.97
C SER A 9 -21.11 4.16 3.01
N GLY A 10 -20.71 2.96 2.56
CA GLY A 10 -20.21 1.95 3.50
C GLY A 10 -20.06 0.53 2.96
N ARG A 11 -20.88 0.09 2.03
CA ARG A 11 -20.82 -1.27 1.50
C ARG A 11 -19.99 -1.32 0.21
N GLY A 12 -18.71 -1.68 0.34
CA GLY A 12 -17.83 -1.86 -0.82
C GLY A 12 -16.59 -0.97 -0.88
N GLN A 13 -16.42 -0.02 0.07
CA GLN A 13 -15.22 0.80 0.11
C GLN A 13 -14.00 -0.04 0.52
N LEU A 14 -12.95 -0.01 -0.30
CA LEU A 14 -11.66 -0.62 0.05
C LEU A 14 -10.79 0.38 0.80
N ASN A 15 -10.11 -0.12 1.83
CA ASN A 15 -9.10 0.64 2.58
C ASN A 15 -7.72 0.20 2.10
N VAL A 16 -7.01 1.12 1.48
CA VAL A 16 -5.62 0.94 1.05
C VAL A 16 -4.71 1.63 2.04
N PHE A 17 -3.76 0.89 2.58
CA PHE A 17 -2.73 1.42 3.47
C PHE A 17 -1.40 1.44 2.74
N VAL A 18 -0.81 2.63 2.62
CA VAL A 18 0.52 2.83 2.00
C VAL A 18 1.52 3.14 3.08
N SER A 19 2.52 2.27 3.19
CA SER A 19 3.64 2.41 4.12
C SER A 19 4.90 2.82 3.36
N TYR A 20 5.58 3.86 3.84
CA TYR A 20 6.80 4.38 3.21
C TYR A 20 7.69 5.09 4.22
N SER A 21 9.00 5.15 3.97
CA SER A 21 9.89 6.02 4.74
C SER A 21 9.64 7.49 4.39
N HIS A 22 9.64 8.37 5.39
CA HIS A 22 9.50 9.81 5.15
C HIS A 22 10.55 10.39 4.18
N LYS A 23 11.71 9.74 4.08
CA LYS A 23 12.77 10.12 3.12
C LYS A 23 12.35 9.89 1.67
N ASP A 24 11.33 9.05 1.45
CA ASP A 24 10.80 8.70 0.14
C ASP A 24 9.51 9.47 -0.20
N SER A 25 9.22 10.56 0.50
CA SER A 25 7.98 11.35 0.35
C SER A 25 7.75 11.85 -1.08
N VAL A 26 8.81 12.22 -1.81
CA VAL A 26 8.71 12.63 -3.23
C VAL A 26 8.12 11.52 -4.09
N TRP A 27 8.50 10.28 -3.87
CA TRP A 27 7.98 9.12 -4.58
C TRP A 27 6.54 8.78 -4.16
N MET A 28 6.24 8.98 -2.87
CA MET A 28 4.87 8.85 -2.39
C MET A 28 3.92 9.82 -3.07
N GLU A 29 4.31 11.08 -3.25
CA GLU A 29 3.50 12.08 -3.96
C GLU A 29 3.28 11.70 -5.45
N ARG A 30 4.25 11.06 -6.08
CA ARG A 30 4.11 10.52 -7.44
C ARG A 30 3.20 9.28 -7.50
N LEU A 31 3.18 8.48 -6.44
CA LEU A 31 2.32 7.29 -6.35
C LEU A 31 0.84 7.65 -6.15
N MET A 32 0.55 8.72 -5.40
CA MET A 32 -0.81 9.09 -5.03
C MET A 32 -1.82 9.20 -6.19
N PRO A 33 -1.50 9.85 -7.32
CA PRO A 33 -2.42 9.89 -8.46
C PRO A 33 -2.78 8.51 -9.02
N LEU A 34 -1.86 7.54 -8.91
CA LEU A 34 -2.05 6.18 -9.41
C LEU A 34 -3.02 5.35 -8.54
N LEU A 35 -3.25 5.79 -7.30
CA LEU A 35 -4.12 5.12 -6.33
C LEU A 35 -5.58 5.62 -6.39
N ARG A 36 -5.90 6.49 -7.33
CA ARG A 36 -7.26 7.01 -7.50
C ARG A 36 -8.12 5.99 -8.24
N PHE A 37 -8.82 5.15 -7.47
CA PHE A 37 -9.82 4.21 -7.97
C PHE A 37 -11.17 4.48 -7.29
N PRO A 38 -12.31 4.33 -8.02
CA PRO A 38 -13.63 4.48 -7.41
C PRO A 38 -13.80 3.55 -6.20
N GLY A 39 -14.36 4.06 -5.10
CA GLY A 39 -14.59 3.27 -3.89
C GLY A 39 -13.33 2.83 -3.13
N VAL A 40 -12.20 3.46 -3.39
CA VAL A 40 -10.94 3.22 -2.66
C VAL A 40 -10.62 4.41 -1.76
N ARG A 41 -10.37 4.13 -0.48
CA ARG A 41 -9.84 5.08 0.50
C ARG A 41 -8.37 4.77 0.71
N VAL A 42 -7.51 5.74 0.44
CA VAL A 42 -6.07 5.61 0.65
C VAL A 42 -5.68 6.28 1.96
N ARG A 43 -4.99 5.56 2.84
CA ARG A 43 -4.28 6.10 4.00
C ARG A 43 -2.78 6.00 3.74
N ARG A 44 -2.10 7.12 3.86
CA ARG A 44 -0.64 7.21 3.81
C ARG A 44 -0.11 7.16 5.23
N TRP A 45 1.01 6.50 5.39
CA TRP A 45 1.69 6.46 6.65
C TRP A 45 3.21 6.46 6.46
N ASN A 46 3.90 7.27 7.22
CA ASN A 46 5.36 7.31 7.24
C ASN A 46 5.92 7.30 8.67
N ASP A 47 7.18 6.91 8.78
CA ASP A 47 7.91 6.76 10.04
C ASP A 47 8.12 8.07 10.84
N LYS A 48 7.91 9.24 10.24
CA LYS A 48 7.98 10.55 10.93
C LYS A 48 6.71 10.93 11.68
N GLU A 49 5.58 10.35 11.33
CA GLU A 49 4.32 10.63 12.02
C GLU A 49 4.31 10.04 13.44
N ILE A 50 5.39 9.37 13.81
CA ILE A 50 5.64 8.78 15.11
C ILE A 50 6.10 9.87 16.11
N LYS A 51 5.15 10.47 16.81
CA LYS A 51 5.47 11.36 17.93
C LYS A 51 5.51 10.56 19.23
N PRO A 52 6.62 10.58 19.98
CA PRO A 52 6.67 9.91 21.27
C PRO A 52 5.56 10.42 22.21
N GLY A 53 4.82 9.52 22.84
CA GLY A 53 3.88 9.85 23.92
C GLY A 53 2.43 10.08 23.53
N LEU A 54 2.02 9.96 22.27
CA LEU A 54 0.62 10.09 21.86
C LEU A 54 -0.06 8.72 21.60
N ARG A 55 -1.40 8.69 21.75
CA ARG A 55 -2.25 7.50 21.51
C ARG A 55 -2.35 7.04 20.03
N TRP A 56 -1.46 7.51 19.19
CA TRP A 56 -1.45 7.25 17.77
C TRP A 56 -1.16 5.77 17.41
N ASP A 57 -0.49 5.03 18.28
CA ASP A 57 -0.28 3.58 18.13
C ASP A 57 -1.61 2.84 17.94
N ASN A 58 -2.68 3.30 18.61
CA ASN A 58 -4.02 2.75 18.42
C ASN A 58 -4.62 3.10 17.06
N GLU A 59 -4.37 4.30 16.55
CA GLU A 59 -4.87 4.73 15.23
C GLU A 59 -4.20 3.95 14.09
N ILE A 60 -2.89 3.73 14.18
CA ILE A 60 -2.19 2.90 13.20
C ILE A 60 -2.64 1.45 13.28
N LYS A 61 -2.67 0.88 14.46
CA LYS A 61 -3.14 -0.50 14.65
C LYS A 61 -4.55 -0.67 14.14
N ALA A 62 -5.43 0.31 14.36
CA ALA A 62 -6.77 0.32 13.80
C ALA A 62 -6.77 0.42 12.26
N ALA A 63 -5.90 1.27 11.69
CA ALA A 63 -5.76 1.40 10.24
C ALA A 63 -5.21 0.11 9.60
N LEU A 64 -4.18 -0.48 10.20
CA LEU A 64 -3.63 -1.78 9.80
C LEU A 64 -4.64 -2.92 9.99
N GLY A 65 -5.46 -2.86 11.05
CA GLY A 65 -6.53 -3.81 11.30
C GLY A 65 -7.65 -3.75 10.27
N ASN A 66 -7.92 -2.58 9.72
CA ASN A 66 -9.02 -2.32 8.79
C ASN A 66 -8.60 -2.24 7.30
N MET A 67 -7.31 -2.40 6.98
CA MET A 67 -6.86 -2.36 5.59
C MET A 67 -7.32 -3.61 4.82
N ASP A 68 -7.65 -3.40 3.56
CA ASP A 68 -7.94 -4.46 2.58
C ASP A 68 -6.74 -4.71 1.66
N VAL A 69 -5.93 -3.66 1.42
CA VAL A 69 -4.72 -3.70 0.59
C VAL A 69 -3.58 -3.00 1.32
N PHE A 70 -2.43 -3.64 1.35
CA PHE A 70 -1.17 -3.08 1.86
C PHE A 70 -0.21 -2.80 0.71
N ILE A 71 0.26 -1.56 0.62
CA ILE A 71 1.22 -1.10 -0.40
C ILE A 71 2.48 -0.60 0.30
N PRO A 72 3.50 -1.45 0.50
CA PRO A 72 4.81 -1.00 0.96
C PRO A 72 5.60 -0.39 -0.20
N LEU A 73 6.11 0.83 -0.02
CA LEU A 73 7.06 1.47 -0.95
C LEU A 73 8.47 1.08 -0.53
N ILE A 74 9.00 0.03 -1.16
CA ILE A 74 10.24 -0.62 -0.77
C ILE A 74 11.45 0.17 -1.28
N SER A 75 12.31 0.55 -0.35
CA SER A 75 13.59 1.22 -0.59
C SER A 75 14.58 0.84 0.51
N VAL A 76 15.83 1.28 0.37
CA VAL A 76 16.82 1.19 1.45
C VAL A 76 16.33 1.92 2.70
N ASN A 77 15.70 3.10 2.54
CA ASN A 77 15.15 3.86 3.68
C ASN A 77 14.01 3.13 4.38
N PHE A 78 13.14 2.46 3.61
CA PHE A 78 12.08 1.62 4.14
C PHE A 78 12.64 0.42 4.94
N ALA A 79 13.66 -0.25 4.39
CA ALA A 79 14.25 -1.43 5.01
C ALA A 79 14.96 -1.14 6.35
N VAL A 80 15.54 0.06 6.51
CA VAL A 80 16.21 0.45 7.75
C VAL A 80 15.27 1.09 8.79
N SER A 81 14.01 1.31 8.47
CA SER A 81 13.04 1.84 9.42
C SER A 81 12.60 0.74 10.40
N GLU A 82 13.05 0.87 11.66
CA GLU A 82 12.69 -0.11 12.71
C GLU A 82 11.19 -0.22 12.94
N TYR A 83 10.47 0.88 12.83
CA TYR A 83 9.03 0.87 13.07
C TYR A 83 8.28 0.12 11.97
N ILE A 84 8.59 0.42 10.72
CA ILE A 84 7.99 -0.24 9.56
C ILE A 84 8.26 -1.75 9.64
N SER A 85 9.49 -2.14 9.94
CA SER A 85 9.86 -3.56 9.98
C SER A 85 9.22 -4.30 11.16
N LYS A 86 9.20 -3.70 12.36
CA LYS A 86 8.73 -4.37 13.57
C LYS A 86 7.22 -4.42 13.75
N VAL A 87 6.50 -3.39 13.33
CA VAL A 87 5.05 -3.26 13.57
C VAL A 87 4.24 -3.51 12.30
N GLU A 88 4.44 -2.68 11.29
CA GLU A 88 3.61 -2.71 10.09
C GLU A 88 3.81 -3.99 9.27
N SER A 89 5.06 -4.35 9.00
CA SER A 89 5.40 -5.56 8.26
C SER A 89 4.93 -6.82 8.97
N THR A 90 5.02 -6.87 10.30
CA THR A 90 4.58 -8.04 11.06
C THR A 90 3.07 -8.23 10.97
N ILE A 91 2.28 -7.17 11.17
CA ILE A 91 0.81 -7.22 11.06
C ILE A 91 0.39 -7.54 9.62
N ALA A 92 0.98 -6.85 8.63
CA ALA A 92 0.66 -7.07 7.22
C ALA A 92 0.98 -8.51 6.79
N ARG A 93 2.16 -9.03 7.17
CA ARG A 93 2.57 -10.40 6.86
C ARG A 93 1.62 -11.43 7.45
N GLN A 94 1.23 -11.26 8.71
CA GLN A 94 0.29 -12.19 9.36
C GLN A 94 -1.08 -12.17 8.69
N ARG A 95 -1.62 -10.98 8.42
CA ARG A 95 -2.92 -10.84 7.76
C ARG A 95 -2.91 -11.35 6.32
N HIS A 96 -1.79 -11.16 5.61
CA HIS A 96 -1.62 -11.72 4.27
C HIS A 96 -1.60 -13.25 4.28
N LYS A 97 -0.87 -13.86 5.21
CA LYS A 97 -0.85 -15.32 5.39
C LYS A 97 -2.24 -15.89 5.69
N ASN A 98 -3.06 -15.15 6.44
CA ASN A 98 -4.44 -15.53 6.75
C ASN A 98 -5.40 -15.29 5.56
N GLY A 99 -4.93 -14.77 4.42
CA GLY A 99 -5.80 -14.41 3.28
C GLY A 99 -6.74 -13.24 3.56
N GLU A 100 -6.44 -12.40 4.56
CA GLU A 100 -7.29 -11.29 4.96
C GLU A 100 -7.10 -10.04 4.12
N ILE A 101 -5.90 -9.84 3.61
CA ILE A 101 -5.49 -8.68 2.81
C ILE A 101 -4.76 -9.07 1.54
N GLU A 102 -4.77 -8.17 0.57
CA GLU A 102 -3.84 -8.21 -0.56
C GLU A 102 -2.60 -7.37 -0.24
N VAL A 103 -1.46 -7.79 -0.80
CA VAL A 103 -0.20 -7.04 -0.69
C VAL A 103 0.34 -6.81 -2.09
N VAL A 104 0.70 -5.57 -2.41
CA VAL A 104 1.39 -5.21 -3.65
C VAL A 104 2.63 -4.39 -3.32
N PRO A 105 3.81 -5.00 -3.30
CA PRO A 105 5.06 -4.29 -3.07
C PRO A 105 5.37 -3.36 -4.24
N VAL A 106 5.65 -2.08 -3.95
CA VAL A 106 6.18 -1.13 -4.93
C VAL A 106 7.68 -1.03 -4.71
N LEU A 107 8.46 -1.58 -5.62
CA LEU A 107 9.91 -1.56 -5.53
C LEU A 107 10.45 -0.22 -6.03
N LEU A 108 10.78 0.67 -5.12
CA LEU A 108 11.38 1.97 -5.43
C LEU A 108 12.88 1.85 -5.71
N HIS A 109 13.60 1.19 -4.80
CA HIS A 109 15.02 0.84 -4.93
C HIS A 109 15.23 -0.55 -4.33
N ASP A 110 16.26 -1.26 -4.80
CA ASP A 110 16.65 -2.51 -4.18
C ASP A 110 17.05 -2.25 -2.71
N PRO A 111 16.35 -2.85 -1.75
CA PRO A 111 16.66 -2.67 -0.33
C PRO A 111 17.95 -3.38 0.09
N GLY A 112 18.44 -4.36 -0.67
CA GLY A 112 19.70 -5.08 -0.44
C GLY A 112 19.75 -5.87 0.88
N LYS A 113 18.60 -6.15 1.53
CA LYS A 113 18.55 -6.71 2.87
C LYS A 113 17.42 -7.71 3.10
N ASP A 114 17.66 -8.58 4.09
CA ASP A 114 16.74 -9.66 4.48
C ASP A 114 15.47 -9.15 5.18
N GLU A 115 15.48 -7.94 5.74
CA GLU A 115 14.31 -7.37 6.43
C GLU A 115 13.06 -7.31 5.56
N CYS A 116 13.24 -7.10 4.26
CA CYS A 116 12.14 -7.08 3.28
C CYS A 116 11.95 -8.42 2.54
N ALA A 117 12.64 -9.48 2.93
CA ALA A 117 12.69 -10.74 2.19
C ALA A 117 11.31 -11.34 1.89
N TRP A 118 10.35 -11.25 2.80
CA TRP A 118 9.00 -11.76 2.55
C TRP A 118 8.23 -10.95 1.49
N LEU A 119 8.44 -9.62 1.43
CA LEU A 119 7.86 -8.75 0.41
C LEU A 119 8.49 -9.00 -0.95
N MET A 120 9.80 -9.25 -0.97
CA MET A 120 10.55 -9.52 -2.20
C MET A 120 10.19 -10.87 -2.85
N LYS A 121 9.53 -11.77 -2.11
CA LYS A 121 8.97 -13.03 -2.63
C LYS A 121 7.62 -12.86 -3.32
N LEU A 122 6.98 -11.72 -3.16
CA LEU A 122 5.70 -11.41 -3.80
C LEU A 122 5.92 -10.80 -5.18
N GLN A 123 4.87 -10.89 -6.03
CA GLN A 123 4.85 -10.15 -7.29
C GLN A 123 4.86 -8.66 -6.99
N ARG A 124 5.92 -7.99 -7.36
CA ARG A 124 6.14 -6.56 -7.15
C ARG A 124 5.78 -5.72 -8.37
N VAL A 125 5.67 -4.42 -8.18
CA VAL A 125 5.54 -3.43 -9.24
C VAL A 125 6.68 -2.41 -9.16
N PRO A 126 7.25 -1.96 -10.29
CA PRO A 126 6.97 -2.44 -11.65
C PRO A 126 7.32 -3.93 -11.80
N PRO A 127 6.69 -4.63 -12.75
CA PRO A 127 7.03 -6.02 -13.02
C PRO A 127 8.44 -6.12 -13.62
N GLY A 128 9.10 -7.27 -13.40
CA GLY A 128 10.45 -7.52 -13.88
C GLY A 128 11.53 -7.25 -12.83
N GLU A 129 12.77 -7.09 -13.26
CA GLU A 129 13.93 -6.96 -12.36
C GLU A 129 14.20 -5.53 -11.92
N LYS A 130 13.85 -4.54 -12.77
CA LYS A 130 14.11 -3.12 -12.50
C LYS A 130 13.18 -2.54 -11.42
N SER A 131 13.74 -1.70 -10.58
CA SER A 131 13.01 -0.88 -9.62
C SER A 131 12.30 0.29 -10.31
N TRP A 132 11.38 0.94 -9.63
CA TRP A 132 10.68 2.11 -10.15
C TRP A 132 11.66 3.26 -10.49
N ALA A 133 12.64 3.49 -9.63
CA ALA A 133 13.64 4.54 -9.88
C ALA A 133 14.47 4.27 -11.15
N GLU A 134 14.84 3.00 -11.39
CA GLU A 134 15.55 2.62 -12.61
C GLU A 134 14.68 2.77 -13.86
N VAL A 135 13.43 2.30 -13.82
CA VAL A 135 12.49 2.46 -14.94
C VAL A 135 12.23 3.95 -15.22
N PHE A 136 12.08 4.76 -14.18
CA PHE A 136 11.87 6.20 -14.31
C PHE A 136 13.07 6.91 -14.94
N HIS A 137 14.27 6.49 -14.58
CA HIS A 137 15.51 7.07 -15.13
C HIS A 137 15.69 6.71 -16.60
N ASP A 138 15.43 5.46 -16.98
CA ASP A 138 15.65 4.97 -18.34
C ASP A 138 14.69 5.59 -19.37
N PHE A 139 13.46 5.85 -19.01
CA PHE A 139 12.42 6.23 -19.97
C PHE A 139 12.20 7.73 -20.12
N GLN A 140 12.77 8.57 -19.29
CA GLN A 140 12.62 10.04 -19.32
C GLN A 140 11.16 10.54 -19.54
N GLN A 141 10.21 9.63 -19.67
CA GLN A 141 8.78 9.89 -19.89
C GLN A 141 8.00 9.40 -18.68
N PHE A 142 7.48 10.34 -17.94
CA PHE A 142 6.76 10.12 -16.67
C PHE A 142 5.64 9.09 -16.81
N ASP A 143 4.83 9.20 -17.86
CA ASP A 143 3.63 8.36 -18.06
C ASP A 143 3.98 6.89 -18.35
N MET A 144 5.05 6.61 -19.08
CA MET A 144 5.45 5.24 -19.40
C MET A 144 5.97 4.47 -18.18
N ALA A 145 6.64 5.15 -17.26
CA ALA A 145 7.13 4.54 -16.03
C ALA A 145 5.99 4.24 -15.04
N LEU A 146 4.93 5.05 -15.06
CA LEU A 146 3.80 4.93 -14.11
C LEU A 146 2.76 3.90 -14.53
N THR A 147 2.58 3.66 -15.83
CA THR A 147 1.56 2.73 -16.35
C THR A 147 1.70 1.31 -15.80
N PRO A 148 2.87 0.65 -15.81
CA PRO A 148 3.02 -0.69 -15.25
C PRO A 148 2.70 -0.76 -13.76
N ILE A 149 3.05 0.29 -13.01
CA ILE A 149 2.77 0.38 -11.57
C ILE A 149 1.26 0.48 -11.34
N ARG A 150 0.59 1.39 -12.07
CA ARG A 150 -0.86 1.57 -11.97
C ARG A 150 -1.63 0.29 -12.33
N GLU A 151 -1.29 -0.36 -13.43
CA GLU A 151 -1.96 -1.59 -13.84
C GLU A 151 -1.74 -2.74 -12.84
N GLY A 152 -0.53 -2.89 -12.33
CA GLY A 152 -0.26 -3.87 -11.28
C GLY A 152 -1.07 -3.63 -10.00
N ILE A 153 -1.16 -2.38 -9.53
CA ILE A 153 -2.00 -2.00 -8.38
C ILE A 153 -3.48 -2.24 -8.67
N LYS A 154 -3.95 -1.91 -9.87
CA LYS A 154 -5.34 -2.13 -10.29
C LYS A 154 -5.75 -3.60 -10.18
N VAL A 155 -4.93 -4.51 -10.66
CA VAL A 155 -5.17 -5.96 -10.55
C VAL A 155 -5.35 -6.37 -9.08
N VAL A 156 -4.53 -5.86 -8.18
CA VAL A 156 -4.61 -6.19 -6.75
C VAL A 156 -5.85 -5.57 -6.10
N VAL A 157 -6.21 -4.35 -6.46
CA VAL A 157 -7.44 -3.68 -6.00
C VAL A 157 -8.68 -4.48 -6.43
N GLU A 158 -8.75 -4.97 -7.66
CA GLU A 158 -9.87 -5.78 -8.13
C GLU A 158 -9.96 -7.13 -7.39
N ARG A 159 -8.83 -7.80 -7.13
CA ARG A 159 -8.82 -9.01 -6.29
C ARG A 159 -9.34 -8.74 -4.88
N ALA A 160 -8.92 -7.64 -4.27
CA ALA A 160 -9.41 -7.24 -2.95
C ALA A 160 -10.91 -6.96 -2.94
N ARG A 161 -11.45 -6.35 -4.00
CA ARG A 161 -12.90 -6.14 -4.18
C ARG A 161 -13.65 -7.46 -4.23
N THR A 162 -13.21 -8.37 -5.08
CA THR A 162 -13.82 -9.70 -5.23
C THR A 162 -13.85 -10.45 -3.90
N ARG A 163 -12.73 -10.46 -3.18
CA ARG A 163 -12.64 -11.09 -1.86
C ARG A 163 -13.60 -10.45 -0.85
N LYS A 164 -13.66 -9.12 -0.80
CA LYS A 164 -14.54 -8.40 0.13
C LYS A 164 -16.02 -8.67 -0.14
N HIS A 165 -16.43 -8.70 -1.41
CA HIS A 165 -17.80 -9.03 -1.80
C HIS A 165 -18.16 -10.49 -1.48
N GLY A 166 -17.23 -11.43 -1.65
CA GLY A 166 -17.44 -12.84 -1.31
C GLY A 166 -17.61 -13.09 0.20
N ARG A 167 -16.99 -12.26 1.06
CA ARG A 167 -17.18 -12.34 2.53
C ARG A 167 -18.53 -11.78 3.01
N ILE A 168 -19.12 -10.85 2.26
CA ILE A 168 -20.41 -10.23 2.63
C ILE A 168 -21.58 -11.16 2.29
N ARG A 169 -21.39 -12.13 1.40
CA ARG A 169 -22.43 -13.07 0.95
C ARG A 169 -22.50 -14.37 1.75
N ARG A 170 -21.58 -14.57 2.69
CA ARG A 170 -21.56 -15.69 3.64
C ARG A 170 -21.99 -15.23 5.02
#